data_02c29cc7df06fea789cf928bbf001ad5
#
_entry.id   02c29cc7df06fea789cf928bbf001ad5
#
_cell.length_a   1.000
_cell.length_b   1.000
_cell.length_c   1.000
_cell.angle_alpha   90.00
_cell.angle_beta   90.00
_cell.angle_gamma   90.00
#
_symmetry.space_group_name_H-M   'P 1'
#
loop_
_entity.id
_entity.type
_entity.pdbx_description
1 polymer ?
#
loop_
_entity_poly.entity_id
_entity_poly.type
_entity_poly.pdbx_seq_one_letter_code
_entity_poly.pdbx_strand_id
1 'polypeptide(L)'
;MKIYTSYFAKLNKILDAGYLPISIARYTPKGINNIPQLKIFAPSEELLRKIKSGEIDETEYEKIYRKDMEKFDFNRVWETFEQISEKNGKKDLVLLCFEKSGEFYHRNILPL
;
A
#
# COMPACT_ATOMS: atom_id res chain seq x y z
N MET A 1 10.14 -7.44 12.84
CA MET A 1 9.67 -6.46 11.83
C MET A 1 8.22 -6.11 12.11
N LYS A 2 7.91 -4.83 12.11
CA LYS A 2 6.53 -4.34 12.20
C LYS A 2 6.15 -3.66 10.90
N ILE A 3 4.86 -3.68 10.58
CA ILE A 3 4.32 -3.08 9.37
C ILE A 3 3.24 -2.07 9.75
N TYR A 4 3.44 -0.84 9.31
CA TYR A 4 2.51 0.27 9.53
C TYR A 4 1.94 0.74 8.20
N THR A 5 0.92 1.55 8.26
CA THR A 5 0.34 2.20 7.08
C THR A 5 0.35 3.71 7.25
N SER A 6 0.53 4.43 6.16
CA SER A 6 0.53 5.88 6.15
C SER A 6 0.25 6.39 4.72
N TYR A 7 0.53 7.66 4.48
CA TYR A 7 0.33 8.29 3.18
C TYR A 7 1.55 9.13 2.80
N PHE A 8 1.68 9.44 1.51
CA PHE A 8 2.90 10.04 0.96
C PHE A 8 3.30 11.38 1.62
N ALA A 9 2.35 12.16 2.07
CA ALA A 9 2.66 13.43 2.74
C ALA A 9 3.50 13.27 4.01
N LYS A 10 3.52 12.07 4.59
CA LYS A 10 4.31 11.75 5.78
C LYS A 10 5.70 11.18 5.47
N LEU A 11 6.09 11.11 4.19
CA LEU A 11 7.31 10.43 3.76
C LEU A 11 8.56 10.90 4.50
N ASN A 12 8.76 12.21 4.63
CA ASN A 12 9.95 12.74 5.29
C ASN A 12 10.02 12.34 6.77
N LYS A 13 8.89 12.37 7.47
CA LYS A 13 8.82 11.93 8.86
C LYS A 13 9.11 10.45 9.01
N ILE A 14 8.64 9.64 8.07
CA ILE A 14 8.87 8.20 8.05
C ILE A 14 10.35 7.89 7.88
N LEU A 15 11.00 8.56 6.93
CA LEU A 15 12.43 8.41 6.68
C LEU A 15 13.25 8.87 7.89
N ASP A 16 12.92 10.02 8.47
CA ASP A 16 13.63 10.56 9.64
C ASP A 16 13.51 9.64 10.86
N ALA A 17 12.40 8.93 10.98
CA ALA A 17 12.20 7.97 12.07
C ALA A 17 12.90 6.64 11.86
N GLY A 18 13.55 6.43 10.72
CA GLY A 18 14.29 5.21 10.42
C GLY A 18 13.47 4.06 9.88
N TYR A 19 12.24 4.30 9.46
CA TYR A 19 11.39 3.29 8.82
C TYR A 19 11.68 3.20 7.32
N LEU A 20 11.33 2.07 6.73
CA LEU A 20 11.39 1.89 5.28
C LEU A 20 10.02 2.11 4.66
N PRO A 21 9.83 3.18 3.87
CA PRO A 21 8.58 3.38 3.16
C PRO A 21 8.49 2.49 1.91
N ILE A 22 7.31 1.93 1.67
CA ILE A 22 7.02 1.12 0.49
C ILE A 22 5.73 1.63 -0.14
N SER A 23 5.78 1.94 -1.42
CA SER A 23 4.58 2.35 -2.15
C SER A 23 3.74 1.14 -2.53
N ILE A 24 2.46 1.15 -2.15
CA ILE A 24 1.46 0.19 -2.61
C ILE A 24 0.41 0.86 -3.49
N ALA A 25 0.67 2.09 -3.91
CA ALA A 25 -0.18 2.80 -4.85
C ALA A 25 0.09 2.35 -6.28
N ARG A 26 -0.93 2.42 -7.14
CA ARG A 26 -0.76 2.13 -8.57
C ARG A 26 0.18 3.14 -9.22
N TYR A 27 0.09 4.39 -8.81
CA TYR A 27 0.95 5.47 -9.30
C TYR A 27 1.64 6.14 -8.12
N THR A 28 2.96 6.33 -8.24
CA THR A 28 3.74 7.04 -7.23
C THR A 28 3.77 8.52 -7.56
N PRO A 29 3.65 9.44 -6.59
CA PRO A 29 3.74 10.87 -6.85
C PRO A 29 5.06 11.25 -7.53
N LYS A 30 5.03 12.29 -8.36
CA LYS A 30 6.23 12.81 -9.01
C LYS A 30 7.27 13.22 -7.97
N GLY A 31 8.53 12.92 -8.26
CA GLY A 31 9.65 13.25 -7.37
C GLY A 31 9.94 12.21 -6.31
N ILE A 32 9.12 11.19 -6.18
CA ILE A 32 9.33 10.09 -5.23
C ILE A 32 9.78 8.87 -6.03
N ASN A 33 11.09 8.70 -6.19
CA ASN A 33 11.66 7.67 -7.06
C ASN A 33 12.48 6.60 -6.32
N ASN A 34 12.80 6.82 -5.06
CA ASN A 34 13.82 6.04 -4.36
C ASN A 34 13.24 5.09 -3.31
N ILE A 35 11.97 4.77 -3.41
CA ILE A 35 11.33 3.83 -2.49
C ILE A 35 10.87 2.59 -3.24
N PRO A 36 10.87 1.41 -2.60
CA PRO A 36 10.33 0.19 -3.20
C PRO A 36 8.86 0.37 -3.57
N GLN A 37 8.46 -0.24 -4.67
CA GLN A 37 7.08 -0.19 -5.15
C GLN A 37 6.54 -1.59 -5.32
N LEU A 38 5.38 -1.87 -4.74
CA LEU A 38 4.71 -3.16 -4.84
C LEU A 38 3.33 -2.97 -5.48
N LYS A 39 3.32 -2.75 -6.78
CA LYS A 39 2.08 -2.54 -7.54
C LYS A 39 1.15 -3.74 -7.52
N ILE A 40 1.65 -4.92 -7.18
CA ILE A 40 0.80 -6.11 -7.05
C ILE A 40 -0.27 -5.96 -5.99
N PHE A 41 -0.04 -5.09 -4.99
CA PHE A 41 -1.02 -4.80 -3.94
C PHE A 41 -1.87 -3.57 -4.25
N ALA A 42 -1.63 -2.91 -5.38
CA ALA A 42 -2.41 -1.75 -5.76
C ALA A 42 -3.75 -2.18 -6.39
N PRO A 43 -4.79 -1.34 -6.30
CA PRO A 43 -6.01 -1.60 -7.06
C PRO A 43 -5.73 -1.53 -8.55
N SER A 44 -6.53 -2.23 -9.36
CA SER A 44 -6.41 -2.18 -10.81
C SER A 44 -6.75 -0.79 -11.35
N GLU A 45 -6.27 -0.48 -12.55
CA GLU A 45 -6.62 0.77 -13.21
C GLU A 45 -8.13 0.88 -13.42
N GLU A 46 -8.77 -0.21 -13.79
CA GLU A 46 -10.22 -0.27 -13.98
C GLU A 46 -10.96 0.04 -12.68
N LEU A 47 -10.54 -0.53 -11.57
CA LEU A 47 -11.16 -0.30 -10.27
C LEU A 47 -11.01 1.16 -9.85
N LEU A 48 -9.81 1.74 -10.03
CA LEU A 48 -9.57 3.16 -9.75
C LEU A 48 -10.43 4.06 -10.62
N ARG A 49 -10.56 3.73 -11.90
CA ARG A 49 -11.41 4.50 -12.82
C ARG A 49 -12.86 4.49 -12.35
N LYS A 50 -13.38 3.34 -11.97
CA LYS A 50 -14.76 3.20 -11.53
C LYS A 50 -15.08 4.01 -10.27
N ILE A 51 -14.19 3.98 -9.28
CA ILE A 51 -14.44 4.75 -8.07
C ILE A 51 -14.32 6.26 -8.31
N LYS A 52 -13.37 6.68 -9.14
CA LYS A 52 -13.20 8.10 -9.48
C LYS A 52 -14.34 8.65 -10.31
N SER A 53 -14.92 7.85 -11.20
CA SER A 53 -16.04 8.26 -12.06
C SER A 53 -17.39 8.20 -11.35
N GLY A 54 -17.46 7.60 -10.16
CA GLY A 54 -18.71 7.44 -9.44
C GLY A 54 -19.55 6.25 -9.91
N GLU A 55 -19.02 5.38 -10.78
CA GLU A 55 -19.72 4.16 -11.20
C GLU A 55 -19.96 3.19 -10.04
N ILE A 56 -19.05 3.20 -9.07
CA ILE A 56 -19.17 2.39 -7.86
C ILE A 56 -18.94 3.29 -6.64
N ASP A 57 -19.51 2.89 -5.51
CA ASP A 57 -19.28 3.57 -4.25
C ASP A 57 -18.14 2.90 -3.46
N GLU A 58 -17.83 3.45 -2.28
CA GLU A 58 -16.76 2.91 -1.43
C GLU A 58 -17.04 1.48 -0.98
N THR A 59 -18.28 1.12 -0.75
CA THR A 59 -18.66 -0.23 -0.33
C THR A 59 -18.38 -1.25 -1.42
N GLU A 60 -18.74 -0.92 -2.67
CA GLU A 60 -18.46 -1.78 -3.82
C GLU A 60 -16.96 -1.86 -4.11
N TYR A 61 -16.26 -0.74 -4.00
CA TYR A 61 -14.81 -0.69 -4.14
C TYR A 61 -14.14 -1.66 -3.16
N GLU A 62 -14.54 -1.61 -1.89
CA GLU A 62 -14.01 -2.49 -0.86
C GLU A 62 -14.24 -3.96 -1.19
N LYS A 63 -15.45 -4.32 -1.61
CA LYS A 63 -15.77 -5.70 -1.98
C LYS A 63 -14.90 -6.21 -3.12
N ILE A 64 -14.75 -5.41 -4.16
CA ILE A 64 -13.97 -5.80 -5.34
C ILE A 64 -12.50 -5.93 -4.96
N TYR A 65 -11.96 -4.96 -4.24
CA TYR A 65 -10.56 -4.98 -3.85
C TYR A 65 -10.25 -6.14 -2.91
N ARG A 66 -11.11 -6.43 -1.93
CA ARG A 66 -10.94 -7.59 -1.05
C ARG A 66 -10.89 -8.88 -1.84
N LYS A 67 -11.80 -9.04 -2.80
CA LYS A 67 -11.84 -10.22 -3.65
C LYS A 67 -10.56 -10.35 -4.46
N ASP A 68 -10.07 -9.26 -5.02
CA ASP A 68 -8.81 -9.26 -5.77
C ASP A 68 -7.62 -9.65 -4.89
N MET A 69 -7.62 -9.23 -3.63
CA MET A 69 -6.53 -9.53 -2.69
C MET A 69 -6.61 -10.94 -2.10
N GLU A 70 -7.75 -11.61 -2.17
CA GLU A 70 -7.91 -12.98 -1.69
C GLU A 70 -7.01 -13.99 -2.43
N LYS A 71 -6.55 -13.64 -3.63
CA LYS A 71 -5.62 -14.48 -4.40
C LYS A 71 -4.26 -14.61 -3.74
N PHE A 72 -3.90 -13.71 -2.81
CA PHE A 72 -2.61 -13.74 -2.15
C PHE A 72 -2.67 -14.58 -0.88
N ASP A 73 -1.64 -15.43 -0.70
CA ASP A 73 -1.43 -16.17 0.53
C ASP A 73 -0.79 -15.23 1.56
N PHE A 74 -1.36 -15.16 2.76
CA PHE A 74 -0.84 -14.31 3.84
C PHE A 74 0.65 -14.59 4.12
N ASN A 75 1.04 -15.85 4.18
CA ASN A 75 2.44 -16.21 4.47
C ASN A 75 3.39 -15.71 3.40
N ARG A 76 2.99 -15.77 2.13
CA ARG A 76 3.80 -15.28 1.03
C ARG A 76 3.90 -13.75 1.04
N VAL A 77 2.83 -13.07 1.36
CA VAL A 77 2.83 -11.61 1.52
C VAL A 77 3.80 -11.22 2.62
N TRP A 78 3.70 -11.89 3.76
CA TRP A 78 4.60 -11.65 4.89
C TRP A 78 6.06 -11.90 4.53
N GLU A 79 6.37 -13.01 3.86
CA GLU A 79 7.72 -13.34 3.40
C GLU A 79 8.28 -12.26 2.47
N THR A 80 7.45 -11.74 1.56
CA THR A 80 7.87 -10.66 0.67
C THR A 80 8.31 -9.44 1.46
N PHE A 81 7.54 -9.03 2.45
CA PHE A 81 7.90 -7.90 3.29
C PHE A 81 9.13 -8.17 4.15
N GLU A 82 9.25 -9.39 4.69
CA GLU A 82 10.44 -9.77 5.45
C GLU A 82 11.71 -9.67 4.60
N GLN A 83 11.68 -10.15 3.36
CA GLN A 83 12.81 -10.08 2.44
C GLN A 83 13.19 -8.63 2.15
N ILE A 84 12.22 -7.77 1.93
CA ILE A 84 12.46 -6.33 1.70
C ILE A 84 13.09 -5.70 2.95
N SER A 85 12.58 -6.00 4.12
CA SER A 85 13.11 -5.51 5.38
C SER A 85 14.57 -5.92 5.57
N GLU A 86 14.89 -7.21 5.37
CA GLU A 86 16.24 -7.73 5.52
C GLU A 86 17.24 -7.08 4.56
N LYS A 87 16.84 -6.88 3.31
CA LYS A 87 17.69 -6.22 2.31
C LYS A 87 17.97 -4.75 2.63
N ASN A 88 17.17 -4.15 3.48
CA ASN A 88 17.26 -2.73 3.83
C ASN A 88 17.59 -2.50 5.31
N GLY A 89 18.38 -3.39 5.90
CA GLY A 89 18.88 -3.20 7.26
C GLY A 89 17.91 -3.61 8.36
N LYS A 90 16.98 -4.50 8.07
CA LYS A 90 15.99 -5.02 9.02
C LYS A 90 15.07 -3.94 9.58
N LYS A 91 14.75 -2.93 8.79
CA LYS A 91 13.87 -1.85 9.21
C LYS A 91 12.41 -2.28 9.27
N ASP A 92 11.66 -1.65 10.15
CA ASP A 92 10.20 -1.73 10.12
C ASP A 92 9.68 -1.03 8.87
N LEU A 93 8.55 -1.48 8.36
CA LEU A 93 8.01 -1.05 7.09
C LEU A 93 6.81 -0.12 7.26
N VAL A 94 6.67 0.84 6.35
CA VAL A 94 5.48 1.69 6.28
C VAL A 94 4.92 1.63 4.87
N LEU A 95 3.72 1.11 4.72
CA LEU A 95 3.04 1.03 3.43
C LEU A 95 2.36 2.36 3.12
N LEU A 96 2.66 2.92 1.96
CA LEU A 96 2.18 4.23 1.57
C LEU A 96 1.19 4.17 0.42
N CYS A 97 0.12 4.95 0.53
CA CYS A 97 -0.81 5.22 -0.55
C CYS A 97 -1.18 6.72 -0.50
N PHE A 98 -1.98 7.18 -1.46
CA PHE A 98 -2.35 8.59 -1.53
C PHE A 98 -3.28 9.03 -0.39
N GLU A 99 -4.01 8.12 0.17
CA GLU A 99 -5.14 8.38 1.03
C GLU A 99 -4.69 8.66 2.47
N LYS A 100 -5.38 9.58 3.12
CA LYS A 100 -5.13 9.89 4.52
C LYS A 100 -5.65 8.77 5.42
N SER A 101 -5.07 8.68 6.62
CA SER A 101 -5.54 7.78 7.65
C SER A 101 -7.00 8.11 8.04
N GLY A 102 -7.80 7.08 8.22
CA GLY A 102 -9.21 7.22 8.56
C GLY A 102 -10.15 7.26 7.37
N GLU A 103 -9.65 7.51 6.18
CA GLU A 103 -10.42 7.39 4.97
C GLU A 103 -10.48 5.93 4.52
N PHE A 104 -11.49 5.61 3.72
CA PHE A 104 -11.67 4.27 3.22
C PHE A 104 -10.82 4.03 1.97
N TYR A 105 -9.82 3.13 2.08
CA TYR A 105 -8.94 2.83 0.96
C TYR A 105 -8.28 1.47 1.07
N HIS A 106 -7.65 1.03 -0.01
CA HIS A 106 -7.10 -0.32 -0.16
C HIS A 106 -6.08 -0.72 0.91
N ARG A 107 -5.30 0.21 1.46
CA ARG A 107 -4.31 -0.13 2.49
C ARG A 107 -4.91 -0.73 3.75
N ASN A 108 -6.21 -0.46 4.00
CA ASN A 108 -6.90 -0.95 5.19
C ASN A 108 -7.42 -2.38 5.03
N ILE A 109 -7.33 -2.94 3.84
CA ILE A 109 -7.88 -4.25 3.52
C ILE A 109 -6.85 -5.24 2.99
N LEU A 110 -5.57 -4.87 2.98
CA LEU A 110 -4.51 -5.82 2.70
C LEU A 110 -4.47 -6.90 3.78
N PRO A 111 -4.18 -8.17 3.42
CA PRO A 111 -4.18 -9.26 4.38
C PRO A 111 -2.89 -9.28 5.22
N LEU A 112 -2.73 -8.27 6.02
CA LEU A 112 -1.59 -8.12 6.94
C LEU A 112 -2.03 -8.27 8.41
#